data_c8ff0a097319eb8851e99eb707845651
#
_entry.id   c8ff0a097319eb8851e99eb707845651
#
_cell.length_a   1.000
_cell.length_b   1.000
_cell.length_c   1.000
_cell.angle_alpha   90.00
_cell.angle_beta   90.00
_cell.angle_gamma   90.00
#
_symmetry.space_group_name_H-M   'P 1'
#
loop_
_entity.id
_entity.type
_entity.pdbx_description
1 polymer ?
#
loop_
_entity_poly.entity_id
_entity_poly.type
_entity_poly.pdbx_seq_one_letter_code
_entity_poly.pdbx_strand_id
1 'polypeptide(L)'
;MKNIFKIILIINFIFLPFLSNAEASEKYHKNELEKFFKDLKNSKNLDEAISIEKNIWNLWNLHPKNKFLTNKLELGTELMENGQHKYAYKIFSNIIIEDPNWSEAWNKRATVLFLMKEYDLSLIDIDKT
;
A
#
# COMPACT_ATOMS: atom_id res chain seq x y z
N MET A 1 -42.98 4.49 9.82
CA MET A 1 -42.34 5.18 8.72
C MET A 1 -41.42 6.36 9.15
N LYS A 2 -41.84 7.25 10.07
CA LYS A 2 -41.00 8.41 10.50
C LYS A 2 -39.67 8.03 11.16
N ASN A 3 -39.53 6.90 11.83
CA ASN A 3 -38.32 6.48 12.52
C ASN A 3 -37.27 5.85 11.58
N ILE A 4 -37.72 5.19 10.49
CA ILE A 4 -36.81 4.63 9.47
C ILE A 4 -36.10 5.73 8.69
N PHE A 5 -36.81 6.83 8.38
CA PHE A 5 -36.20 7.99 7.71
C PHE A 5 -35.14 8.68 8.56
N LYS A 6 -35.33 8.76 9.88
CA LYS A 6 -34.30 9.32 10.80
C LYS A 6 -33.07 8.44 10.89
N ILE A 7 -33.21 7.12 10.88
CA ILE A 7 -32.09 6.18 10.92
C ILE A 7 -31.30 6.24 9.63
N ILE A 8 -31.94 6.32 8.45
CA ILE A 8 -31.30 6.46 7.16
C ILE A 8 -30.54 7.79 7.06
N LEU A 9 -31.08 8.89 7.60
CA LEU A 9 -30.40 10.20 7.63
C LEU A 9 -29.17 10.19 8.54
N ILE A 10 -29.23 9.53 9.69
CA ILE A 10 -28.10 9.41 10.62
C ILE A 10 -26.98 8.56 10.01
N ILE A 11 -27.32 7.45 9.35
CA ILE A 11 -26.34 6.58 8.69
C ILE A 11 -25.63 7.34 7.55
N ASN A 12 -26.36 8.11 6.72
CA ASN A 12 -25.75 8.92 5.66
C ASN A 12 -24.85 10.04 6.22
N PHE A 13 -25.20 10.64 7.36
CA PHE A 13 -24.40 11.74 7.93
C PHE A 13 -23.11 11.25 8.62
N ILE A 14 -23.08 10.00 9.08
CA ILE A 14 -21.90 9.39 9.69
C ILE A 14 -20.94 8.82 8.61
N PHE A 15 -21.46 8.30 7.50
CA PHE A 15 -20.65 7.69 6.43
C PHE A 15 -20.04 8.69 5.44
N LEU A 16 -20.72 9.82 5.15
CA LEU A 16 -20.23 10.84 4.22
C LEU A 16 -18.85 11.45 4.58
N PRO A 17 -18.55 11.82 5.84
CA PRO A 17 -17.24 12.36 6.18
C PRO A 17 -16.11 11.30 6.12
N PHE A 18 -16.42 10.01 6.34
CA PHE A 18 -15.43 8.94 6.22
C PHE A 18 -15.04 8.67 4.75
N LEU A 19 -15.99 8.69 3.81
CA LEU A 19 -15.73 8.55 2.38
C LEU A 19 -14.91 9.73 1.84
N SER A 20 -15.23 10.96 2.24
CA SER A 20 -14.50 12.15 1.81
C SER A 20 -13.04 12.17 2.30
N ASN A 21 -12.78 11.69 3.51
CA ASN A 21 -11.42 11.58 4.06
C ASN A 21 -10.58 10.52 3.34
N ALA A 22 -11.18 9.39 2.98
CA ALA A 22 -10.50 8.32 2.26
C ALA A 22 -10.11 8.72 0.84
N GLU A 23 -11.01 9.41 0.11
CA GLU A 23 -10.72 9.94 -1.23
C GLU A 23 -9.68 11.06 -1.19
N ALA A 24 -9.74 11.94 -0.21
CA ALA A 24 -8.75 13.00 -0.01
C ALA A 24 -7.36 12.43 0.28
N SER A 25 -7.28 11.38 1.08
CA SER A 25 -6.03 10.69 1.41
C SER A 25 -5.40 10.03 0.18
N GLU A 26 -6.19 9.34 -0.65
CA GLU A 26 -5.71 8.70 -1.88
C GLU A 26 -5.24 9.74 -2.90
N LYS A 27 -5.99 10.83 -3.07
CA LYS A 27 -5.60 11.93 -3.95
C LYS A 27 -4.30 12.61 -3.48
N TYR A 28 -4.15 12.82 -2.18
CA TYR A 28 -2.91 13.34 -1.59
C TYR A 28 -1.73 12.43 -1.90
N HIS A 29 -1.88 11.14 -1.66
CA HIS A 29 -0.86 10.12 -1.91
C HIS A 29 -0.39 10.13 -3.38
N LYS A 30 -1.34 10.15 -4.32
CA LYS A 30 -1.06 10.24 -5.75
C LYS A 30 -0.32 11.53 -6.12
N ASN A 31 -0.77 12.68 -5.61
CA ASN A 31 -0.16 13.98 -5.92
C ASN A 31 1.28 14.06 -5.39
N GLU A 32 1.56 13.52 -4.19
CA GLU A 32 2.92 13.50 -3.64
C GLU A 32 3.85 12.59 -4.48
N LEU A 33 3.37 11.43 -4.94
CA LEU A 33 4.14 10.57 -5.84
C LEU A 33 4.48 11.28 -7.16
N GLU A 34 3.50 11.92 -7.80
CA GLU A 34 3.72 12.68 -9.03
C GLU A 34 4.77 13.79 -8.83
N LYS A 35 4.72 14.47 -7.70
CA LYS A 35 5.70 15.49 -7.31
C LYS A 35 7.10 14.87 -7.15
N PHE A 36 7.25 13.79 -6.40
CA PHE A 36 8.53 13.12 -6.20
C PHE A 36 9.13 12.61 -7.52
N PHE A 37 8.33 12.05 -8.42
CA PHE A 37 8.83 11.65 -9.75
C PHE A 37 9.30 12.83 -10.59
N LYS A 38 8.60 13.97 -10.52
CA LYS A 38 9.03 15.20 -11.17
C LYS A 38 10.35 15.72 -10.58
N ASP A 39 10.47 15.71 -9.26
CA ASP A 39 11.67 16.15 -8.56
C ASP A 39 12.85 15.21 -8.87
N LEU A 40 12.64 13.89 -8.90
CA LEU A 40 13.65 12.90 -9.28
C LEU A 40 14.17 13.15 -10.70
N LYS A 41 13.27 13.42 -11.66
CA LYS A 41 13.64 13.73 -13.05
C LYS A 41 14.50 14.99 -13.17
N ASN A 42 14.34 15.95 -12.24
CA ASN A 42 15.04 17.23 -12.24
C ASN A 42 16.18 17.29 -11.22
N SER A 43 16.51 16.17 -10.56
CA SER A 43 17.59 16.10 -9.57
C SER A 43 18.93 16.47 -10.19
N LYS A 44 19.75 17.22 -9.45
CA LYS A 44 21.00 17.79 -9.94
C LYS A 44 22.23 16.95 -9.65
N ASN A 45 22.11 16.03 -8.71
CA ASN A 45 23.19 15.15 -8.27
C ASN A 45 22.65 13.86 -7.69
N LEU A 46 23.54 12.90 -7.47
CA LEU A 46 23.18 11.56 -6.98
C LEU A 46 22.60 11.59 -5.56
N ASP A 47 23.10 12.41 -4.66
CA ASP A 47 22.62 12.46 -3.27
C ASP A 47 21.18 12.95 -3.20
N GLU A 48 20.86 13.97 -4.00
CA GLU A 48 19.47 14.46 -4.14
C GLU A 48 18.56 13.38 -4.72
N ALA A 49 18.99 12.67 -5.76
CA ALA A 49 18.25 11.58 -6.38
C ALA A 49 17.98 10.44 -5.39
N ILE A 50 18.97 10.00 -4.64
CA ILE A 50 18.84 8.96 -3.60
C ILE A 50 17.84 9.39 -2.51
N SER A 51 17.90 10.66 -2.08
CA SER A 51 16.97 11.18 -1.07
C SER A 51 15.52 11.16 -1.57
N ILE A 52 15.29 11.57 -2.81
CA ILE A 52 13.95 11.56 -3.42
C ILE A 52 13.45 10.12 -3.63
N GLU A 53 14.31 9.22 -4.12
CA GLU A 53 13.99 7.81 -4.28
C GLU A 53 13.53 7.19 -2.95
N LYS A 54 14.24 7.47 -1.85
CA LYS A 54 13.84 7.02 -0.52
C LYS A 54 12.44 7.50 -0.13
N ASN A 55 12.08 8.74 -0.47
CA ASN A 55 10.75 9.28 -0.19
C ASN A 55 9.67 8.57 -1.03
N ILE A 56 9.97 8.23 -2.29
CA ILE A 56 9.08 7.44 -3.14
C ILE A 56 8.84 6.06 -2.52
N TRP A 57 9.89 5.34 -2.12
CA TRP A 57 9.77 4.04 -1.47
C TRP A 57 8.99 4.10 -0.15
N ASN A 58 9.24 5.12 0.67
CA ASN A 58 8.49 5.31 1.90
C ASN A 58 7.01 5.49 1.62
N LEU A 59 6.67 6.31 0.60
CA LEU A 59 5.28 6.58 0.26
C LEU A 59 4.58 5.35 -0.33
N TRP A 60 5.24 4.55 -1.16
CA TRP A 60 4.68 3.31 -1.70
C TRP A 60 4.38 2.26 -0.62
N ASN A 61 5.21 2.20 0.42
CA ASN A 61 4.99 1.30 1.55
C ASN A 61 3.85 1.75 2.48
N LEU A 62 3.31 2.96 2.30
CA LEU A 62 2.16 3.44 3.07
C LEU A 62 0.85 3.08 2.36
N HIS A 63 -0.04 2.37 3.05
CA HIS A 63 -1.39 2.18 2.54
C HIS A 63 -2.17 3.50 2.61
N PRO A 64 -2.77 3.99 1.49
CA PRO A 64 -3.33 5.33 1.42
C PRO A 64 -4.52 5.58 2.34
N LYS A 65 -5.19 4.52 2.81
CA LYS A 65 -6.43 4.61 3.60
C LYS A 65 -6.40 3.84 4.92
N ASN A 66 -5.43 2.92 5.11
CA ASN A 66 -5.47 1.98 6.24
C ASN A 66 -4.09 1.77 6.87
N LYS A 67 -3.83 2.50 7.94
CA LYS A 67 -2.58 2.38 8.70
C LYS A 67 -2.32 0.96 9.23
N PHE A 68 -3.36 0.18 9.50
CA PHE A 68 -3.20 -1.19 9.97
C PHE A 68 -2.59 -2.09 8.89
N LEU A 69 -2.94 -1.89 7.62
CA LEU A 69 -2.32 -2.58 6.49
C LEU A 69 -0.85 -2.16 6.31
N THR A 70 -0.54 -0.87 6.50
CA THR A 70 0.86 -0.39 6.52
C THR A 70 1.67 -1.14 7.58
N ASN A 71 1.19 -1.20 8.82
CA ASN A 71 1.89 -1.90 9.89
C ASN A 71 2.05 -3.41 9.60
N LYS A 72 1.06 -4.04 8.96
CA LYS A 72 1.19 -5.44 8.50
C LYS A 72 2.27 -5.59 7.42
N LEU A 73 2.34 -4.64 6.47
CA LEU A 73 3.37 -4.66 5.42
C LEU A 73 4.77 -4.54 6.02
N GLU A 74 4.96 -3.62 6.98
CA GLU A 74 6.21 -3.45 7.71
C GLU A 74 6.62 -4.75 8.44
N LEU A 75 5.68 -5.38 9.17
CA LEU A 75 5.93 -6.67 9.84
C LEU A 75 6.32 -7.76 8.84
N GLY A 76 5.61 -7.87 7.71
CA GLY A 76 5.93 -8.83 6.66
C GLY A 76 7.31 -8.58 6.06
N THR A 77 7.70 -7.32 5.88
CA THR A 77 9.01 -6.92 5.35
C THR A 77 10.12 -7.30 6.34
N GLU A 78 9.95 -7.02 7.63
CA GLU A 78 10.89 -7.41 8.67
C GLU A 78 11.08 -8.95 8.71
N LEU A 79 9.99 -9.70 8.65
CA LEU A 79 10.05 -11.17 8.60
C LEU A 79 10.80 -11.67 7.35
N MET A 80 10.59 -11.04 6.21
CA MET A 80 11.28 -11.36 4.95
C MET A 80 12.79 -11.11 5.06
N GLU A 81 13.19 -9.96 5.58
CA GLU A 81 14.59 -9.56 5.77
C GLU A 81 15.31 -10.47 6.78
N ASN A 82 14.59 -10.98 7.78
CA ASN A 82 15.09 -11.97 8.75
C ASN A 82 15.07 -13.41 8.23
N GLY A 83 14.81 -13.64 6.94
CA GLY A 83 14.78 -14.97 6.33
C GLY A 83 13.56 -15.82 6.69
N GLN A 84 12.57 -15.26 7.37
CA GLN A 84 11.35 -15.96 7.79
C GLN A 84 10.30 -15.93 6.65
N HIS A 85 10.71 -16.36 5.46
CA HIS A 85 9.96 -16.19 4.21
C HIS A 85 8.54 -16.78 4.27
N LYS A 86 8.34 -17.95 4.89
CA LYS A 86 7.00 -18.56 5.02
C LYS A 86 6.02 -17.72 5.83
N TYR A 87 6.52 -17.01 6.85
CA TYR A 87 5.68 -16.12 7.65
C TYR A 87 5.39 -14.82 6.90
N ALA A 88 6.41 -14.23 6.26
CA ALA A 88 6.25 -13.06 5.41
C ALA A 88 5.21 -13.31 4.30
N TYR A 89 5.29 -14.45 3.60
CA TYR A 89 4.31 -14.86 2.59
C TYR A 89 2.86 -14.86 3.14
N LYS A 90 2.65 -15.41 4.35
CA LYS A 90 1.33 -15.43 4.98
C LYS A 90 0.82 -14.02 5.29
N ILE A 91 1.70 -13.14 5.79
CA ILE A 91 1.33 -11.75 6.10
C ILE A 91 0.91 -11.02 4.81
N PHE A 92 1.73 -11.06 3.76
CA PHE A 92 1.40 -10.41 2.49
C PHE A 92 0.15 -11.00 1.83
N SER A 93 -0.07 -12.32 1.92
CA SER A 93 -1.29 -12.96 1.43
C SER A 93 -2.53 -12.46 2.18
N ASN A 94 -2.46 -12.26 3.49
CA ASN A 94 -3.56 -11.69 4.27
C ASN A 94 -3.83 -10.23 3.88
N ILE A 95 -2.80 -9.42 3.60
CA ILE A 95 -2.97 -8.05 3.12
C ILE A 95 -3.70 -8.04 1.77
N ILE A 96 -3.30 -8.90 0.83
CA ILE A 96 -3.93 -9.03 -0.48
C ILE A 96 -5.40 -9.46 -0.38
N ILE A 97 -5.76 -10.31 0.59
CA ILE A 97 -7.16 -10.67 0.84
C ILE A 97 -7.96 -9.46 1.35
N GLU A 98 -7.37 -8.63 2.20
CA GLU A 98 -8.02 -7.45 2.76
C GLU A 98 -8.13 -6.29 1.75
N ASP A 99 -7.09 -6.07 0.94
CA ASP A 99 -7.09 -5.10 -0.17
C ASP A 99 -6.32 -5.65 -1.38
N PRO A 100 -7.02 -6.29 -2.31
CA PRO A 100 -6.41 -6.83 -3.52
C PRO A 100 -5.93 -5.76 -4.52
N ASN A 101 -6.29 -4.48 -4.31
CA ASN A 101 -5.89 -3.38 -5.19
C ASN A 101 -4.60 -2.69 -4.73
N TRP A 102 -4.05 -3.04 -3.57
CA TRP A 102 -2.80 -2.48 -3.13
C TRP A 102 -1.60 -3.20 -3.75
N SER A 103 -1.08 -2.65 -4.84
CA SER A 103 0.02 -3.22 -5.65
C SER A 103 1.25 -3.58 -4.83
N GLU A 104 1.59 -2.79 -3.81
CA GLU A 104 2.79 -3.04 -2.99
C GLU A 104 2.71 -4.37 -2.23
N ALA A 105 1.52 -4.81 -1.81
CA ALA A 105 1.36 -6.12 -1.17
C ALA A 105 1.68 -7.28 -2.12
N TRP A 106 1.27 -7.17 -3.39
CA TRP A 106 1.61 -8.13 -4.43
C TRP A 106 3.11 -8.12 -4.72
N ASN A 107 3.72 -6.94 -4.85
CA ASN A 107 5.16 -6.77 -5.06
C ASN A 107 5.99 -7.42 -3.94
N LYS A 108 5.63 -7.19 -2.68
CA LYS A 108 6.30 -7.83 -1.53
C LYS A 108 6.12 -9.34 -1.53
N ARG A 109 4.92 -9.86 -1.84
CA ARG A 109 4.71 -11.30 -1.92
C ARG A 109 5.48 -11.94 -3.07
N ALA A 110 5.53 -11.29 -4.23
CA ALA A 110 6.36 -11.73 -5.35
C ALA A 110 7.84 -11.84 -4.96
N THR A 111 8.36 -10.84 -4.23
CA THR A 111 9.74 -10.87 -3.73
C THR A 111 9.98 -12.07 -2.80
N VAL A 112 9.08 -12.33 -1.88
CA VAL A 112 9.17 -13.52 -0.99
C VAL A 112 9.14 -14.81 -1.77
N LEU A 113 8.23 -14.94 -2.75
CA LEU A 113 8.14 -16.12 -3.61
C LEU A 113 9.44 -16.35 -4.39
N PHE A 114 10.03 -15.27 -4.92
CA PHE A 114 11.35 -15.35 -5.58
C PHE A 114 12.44 -15.84 -4.62
N LEU A 115 12.50 -15.34 -3.39
CA LEU A 115 13.44 -15.78 -2.36
C LEU A 115 13.22 -17.26 -1.96
N MET A 116 11.98 -17.74 -2.05
CA MET A 116 11.61 -19.15 -1.84
C MET A 116 11.86 -20.04 -3.07
N LYS A 117 12.31 -19.46 -4.19
CA LYS A 117 12.52 -20.11 -5.50
C LYS A 117 11.22 -20.57 -6.19
N GLU A 118 10.09 -20.01 -5.79
CA GLU A 118 8.77 -20.21 -6.40
C GLU A 118 8.57 -19.22 -7.55
N TYR A 119 9.42 -19.32 -8.58
CA TYR A 119 9.56 -18.30 -9.63
C TYR A 119 8.28 -18.08 -10.44
N ASP A 120 7.55 -19.15 -10.77
CA ASP A 120 6.31 -19.07 -11.56
C ASP A 120 5.23 -18.31 -10.79
N LEU A 121 5.11 -18.57 -9.49
CA LEU A 121 4.16 -17.85 -8.61
C LEU A 121 4.59 -16.40 -8.42
N SER A 122 5.90 -16.12 -8.33
CA SER A 122 6.41 -14.75 -8.26
C SER A 122 6.04 -13.94 -9.49
N LEU A 123 6.16 -14.51 -10.71
CA LEU A 123 5.76 -13.84 -11.95
C LEU A 123 4.26 -13.54 -12.00
N ILE A 124 3.41 -14.46 -11.53
CA ILE A 124 1.96 -14.24 -11.45
C ILE A 124 1.62 -13.06 -10.54
N ASP A 125 2.34 -12.91 -9.41
CA ASP A 125 2.12 -11.80 -8.49
C ASP A 125 2.62 -10.46 -9.07
N ILE A 126 3.74 -10.46 -9.78
CA ILE A 126 4.27 -9.24 -10.47
C ILE A 126 3.27 -8.71 -11.50
N ASP A 127 2.54 -9.57 -12.20
CA ASP A 127 1.52 -9.14 -13.15
C ASP A 127 0.32 -8.42 -12.50
N LYS A 128 0.26 -8.37 -11.16
CA LYS A 128 -0.77 -7.66 -10.38
C LYS A 128 -0.31 -6.30 -9.84
N THR A 129 0.97 -5.94 -10.00
CA THR A 129 1.56 -4.68 -9.49
C THR A 129 1.41 -3.47 -10.50
#